data_556ccf7d05bea49f9b2f391dd9eb3756
#
_entry.id   556ccf7d05bea49f9b2f391dd9eb3756
#
_cell.length_a   1.000
_cell.length_b   1.000
_cell.length_c   1.000
_cell.angle_alpha   90.00
_cell.angle_beta   90.00
_cell.angle_gamma   90.00
#
_symmetry.space_group_name_H-M   'P 1'
#
loop_
_entity.id
_entity.type
_entity.pdbx_description
1 polymer ?
#
loop_
_entity_poly.entity_id
_entity_poly.type
_entity_poly.pdbx_seq_one_letter_code
_entity_poly.pdbx_strand_id
1 'polypeptide(L)'
;MTGIIPGLLMGAYASSKAAVQHYSEILYHENRDSGLRFCCVCPPAVATPLWRQAEATVVPKLPSKGETLTPYEVIAEVERCLEAGKPFAYPGKQTKFGVLMRRLFPGVVWKASHDAEGF
;
A
#
# COMPACT_ATOMS: atom_id res chain seq x y z
N MET A 1 -0.09 0.47 1.34
CA MET A 1 -1.23 0.06 0.49
C MET A 1 -2.39 1.05 0.49
N THR A 2 -2.76 1.63 1.61
CA THR A 2 -3.91 2.57 1.75
C THR A 2 -3.85 3.83 0.88
N GLY A 3 -2.69 4.26 0.41
CA GLY A 3 -2.59 5.32 -0.59
C GLY A 3 -3.11 4.94 -2.00
N ILE A 4 -3.23 3.65 -2.29
CA ILE A 4 -3.73 3.13 -3.58
C ILE A 4 -5.16 2.59 -3.42
N ILE A 5 -5.39 1.83 -2.36
CA ILE A 5 -6.70 1.26 -2.02
C ILE A 5 -7.19 1.99 -0.77
N PRO A 6 -7.98 3.05 -0.91
CA PRO A 6 -8.44 3.82 0.24
C PRO A 6 -9.37 2.95 1.10
N GLY A 7 -9.14 2.95 2.39
CA GLY A 7 -10.03 2.33 3.38
C GLY A 7 -11.10 3.32 3.85
N LEU A 8 -12.32 2.84 4.04
CA LEU A 8 -13.35 3.61 4.73
C LEU A 8 -12.87 3.97 6.14
N LEU A 9 -13.31 5.09 6.67
CA LEU A 9 -12.93 5.65 7.98
C LEU A 9 -11.45 6.10 8.10
N MET A 10 -10.67 6.05 7.01
CA MET A 10 -9.24 6.40 6.98
C MET A 10 -8.93 7.60 6.07
N GLY A 11 -9.85 8.53 5.89
CA GLY A 11 -9.70 9.61 4.90
C GLY A 11 -8.40 10.39 5.00
N ALA A 12 -8.07 10.96 6.17
CA ALA A 12 -6.85 11.73 6.37
C ALA A 12 -5.58 10.88 6.18
N TYR A 13 -5.56 9.67 6.75
CA TYR A 13 -4.43 8.75 6.61
C TYR A 13 -4.23 8.32 5.15
N ALA A 14 -5.28 7.87 4.47
CA ALA A 14 -5.20 7.45 3.07
C ALA A 14 -4.75 8.58 2.15
N SER A 15 -5.26 9.80 2.36
CA SER A 15 -4.86 10.99 1.59
C SER A 15 -3.38 11.32 1.81
N SER A 16 -2.88 11.28 3.04
CA SER A 16 -1.46 11.51 3.33
C SER A 16 -0.55 10.48 2.65
N LYS A 17 -0.96 9.21 2.63
CA LYS A 17 -0.19 8.14 1.96
C LYS A 17 -0.26 8.23 0.43
N ALA A 18 -1.38 8.69 -0.13
CA ALA A 18 -1.48 8.97 -1.56
C ALA A 18 -0.54 10.11 -1.98
N ALA A 19 -0.44 11.17 -1.17
CA ALA A 19 0.51 12.26 -1.42
C ALA A 19 1.96 11.78 -1.44
N VAL A 20 2.39 10.95 -0.48
CA VAL A 20 3.73 10.35 -0.45
C VAL A 20 3.99 9.50 -1.70
N GLN A 21 2.99 8.72 -2.13
CA GLN A 21 3.09 7.88 -3.31
C GLN A 21 3.32 8.71 -4.59
N HIS A 22 2.50 9.73 -4.83
CA HIS A 22 2.67 10.61 -5.99
C HIS A 22 4.00 11.35 -5.96
N TYR A 23 4.41 11.86 -4.80
CA TYR A 23 5.69 12.53 -4.67
C TYR A 23 6.86 11.59 -4.99
N SER A 24 6.82 10.36 -4.51
CA SER A 24 7.85 9.34 -4.81
C SER A 24 7.91 8.98 -6.30
N GLU A 25 6.77 8.92 -6.97
CA GLU A 25 6.69 8.66 -8.41
C GLU A 25 7.30 9.82 -9.23
N ILE A 26 7.03 11.07 -8.83
CA ILE A 26 7.63 12.25 -9.45
C ILE A 26 9.15 12.21 -9.29
N LEU A 27 9.66 11.97 -8.08
CA LEU A 27 11.10 11.86 -7.82
C LEU A 27 11.76 10.77 -8.67
N TYR A 28 11.11 9.63 -8.85
CA TYR A 28 11.59 8.55 -9.71
C TYR A 28 11.78 9.04 -11.16
N HIS A 29 10.78 9.72 -11.73
CA HIS A 29 10.84 10.17 -13.11
C HIS A 29 11.79 11.37 -13.32
N GLU A 30 11.84 12.31 -12.38
CA GLU A 30 12.75 13.46 -12.44
C GLU A 30 14.22 13.06 -12.34
N ASN A 31 14.53 11.97 -11.66
CA ASN A 31 15.89 11.53 -11.38
C ASN A 31 16.35 10.29 -12.17
N ARG A 32 15.63 9.90 -13.21
CA ARG A 32 15.91 8.68 -13.99
C ARG A 32 17.35 8.60 -14.54
N ASP A 33 17.99 9.75 -14.80
CA ASP A 33 19.32 9.86 -15.39
C ASP A 33 20.40 10.27 -14.36
N SER A 34 20.05 10.39 -13.08
CA SER A 34 20.94 10.86 -12.01
C SER A 34 21.79 9.78 -11.35
N GLY A 35 21.50 8.51 -11.60
CA GLY A 35 22.06 7.37 -10.87
C GLY A 35 21.37 7.08 -9.52
N LEU A 36 20.47 7.95 -9.06
CA LEU A 36 19.65 7.70 -7.88
C LEU A 36 18.48 6.78 -8.22
N ARG A 37 18.13 5.92 -7.27
CA ARG A 37 16.99 5.00 -7.41
C ARG A 37 15.95 5.31 -6.35
N PHE A 38 14.70 5.44 -6.79
CA PHE A 38 13.55 5.68 -5.93
C PHE A 38 12.57 4.53 -6.07
N CYS A 39 12.05 4.06 -4.96
CA CYS A 39 11.01 3.03 -4.93
C CYS A 39 10.03 3.33 -3.81
N CYS A 40 8.76 3.51 -4.16
CA CYS A 40 7.69 3.63 -3.18
C CYS A 40 7.21 2.25 -2.78
N VAL A 41 7.34 1.91 -1.50
CA VAL A 41 6.84 0.63 -0.98
C VAL A 41 5.41 0.77 -0.49
N CYS A 42 4.55 -0.13 -0.96
CA CYS A 42 3.12 -0.16 -0.63
C CYS A 42 2.75 -1.51 0.00
N PRO A 43 3.18 -1.78 1.26
CA PRO A 43 2.96 -3.07 1.89
C PRO A 43 1.50 -3.25 2.35
N PRO A 44 1.04 -4.49 2.53
CA PRO A 44 -0.15 -4.80 3.31
C PRO A 44 0.12 -4.60 4.80
N ALA A 45 -0.57 -5.30 5.67
CA ALA A 45 -0.22 -5.37 7.06
C ALA A 45 1.18 -5.98 7.25
N VAL A 46 2.01 -5.37 8.09
CA VAL A 46 3.35 -5.85 8.44
C VAL A 46 3.40 -6.13 9.93
N ALA A 47 3.96 -7.27 10.31
CA ALA A 47 4.08 -7.69 11.70
C ALA A 47 5.10 -6.81 12.44
N THR A 48 4.65 -5.68 12.95
CA THR A 48 5.44 -4.70 13.70
C THR A 48 4.70 -4.26 14.97
N PRO A 49 5.41 -3.71 15.97
CA PRO A 49 4.76 -3.17 17.19
C PRO A 49 3.74 -2.05 16.91
N LEU A 50 3.73 -1.44 15.72
CA LEU A 50 2.78 -0.41 15.31
C LEU A 50 1.32 -0.88 15.40
N TRP A 51 1.05 -2.18 15.23
CA TRP A 51 -0.27 -2.76 15.39
C TRP A 51 -0.88 -2.55 16.78
N ARG A 52 -0.05 -2.49 17.82
CA ARG A 52 -0.53 -2.22 19.19
C ARG A 52 -1.08 -0.80 19.34
N GLN A 53 -0.60 0.15 18.54
CA GLN A 53 -1.15 1.51 18.50
C GLN A 53 -2.47 1.54 17.71
N ALA A 54 -2.61 0.72 16.69
CA ALA A 54 -3.82 0.62 15.89
C ALA A 54 -5.01 0.03 16.68
N GLU A 55 -4.76 -0.81 17.67
CA GLU A 55 -5.80 -1.35 18.57
C GLU A 55 -6.52 -0.25 19.38
N ALA A 56 -5.89 0.91 19.57
CA ALA A 56 -6.47 2.06 20.26
C ALA A 56 -7.29 2.99 19.33
N THR A 57 -7.33 2.72 18.04
CA THR A 57 -8.01 3.52 17.00
C THR A 57 -8.94 2.66 16.17
N VAL A 58 -9.80 3.32 15.38
CA VAL A 58 -10.68 2.61 14.45
C VAL A 58 -9.84 1.96 13.35
N VAL A 59 -9.81 0.62 13.31
CA VAL A 59 -9.13 -0.15 12.28
C VAL A 59 -10.17 -0.68 11.29
N PRO A 60 -10.08 -0.33 10.00
CA PRO A 60 -10.98 -0.87 9.00
C PRO A 60 -10.88 -2.39 8.89
N LYS A 61 -12.03 -3.05 8.77
CA LYS A 61 -12.11 -4.52 8.76
C LYS A 61 -11.54 -5.16 7.50
N LEU A 62 -11.70 -4.52 6.34
CA LEU A 62 -11.23 -5.09 5.09
C LEU A 62 -9.71 -5.26 5.03
N PRO A 63 -8.89 -4.23 5.34
CA PRO A 63 -7.44 -4.37 5.36
C PRO A 63 -6.92 -5.34 6.43
N SER A 64 -7.63 -5.50 7.54
CA SER A 64 -7.22 -6.39 8.64
C SER A 64 -7.39 -7.87 8.35
N LYS A 65 -8.18 -8.23 7.33
CA LYS A 65 -8.40 -9.63 6.88
C LYS A 65 -7.37 -10.10 5.87
N GLY A 66 -6.44 -9.23 5.47
CA GLY A 66 -5.45 -9.52 4.45
C GLY A 66 -4.23 -10.28 4.97
N GLU A 67 -3.32 -10.54 4.05
CA GLU A 67 -2.01 -11.13 4.32
C GLU A 67 -1.20 -10.22 5.25
N THR A 68 -0.59 -10.81 6.29
CA THR A 68 0.37 -10.12 7.16
C THR A 68 1.77 -10.59 6.81
N LEU A 69 2.64 -9.67 6.42
CA LEU A 69 4.02 -9.95 6.05
C LEU A 69 4.98 -9.69 7.20
N THR A 70 6.12 -10.36 7.15
CA THR A 70 7.27 -10.04 8.00
C THR A 70 8.03 -8.83 7.43
N PRO A 71 8.76 -8.06 8.25
CA PRO A 71 9.63 -6.99 7.75
C PRO A 71 10.64 -7.47 6.70
N TYR A 72 11.16 -8.68 6.85
CA TYR A 72 12.12 -9.27 5.90
C TYR A 72 11.53 -9.48 4.50
N GLU A 73 10.28 -9.94 4.41
CA GLU A 73 9.58 -10.11 3.13
C GLU A 73 9.36 -8.77 2.43
N VAL A 74 9.06 -7.72 3.20
CA VAL A 74 8.92 -6.36 2.67
C VAL A 74 10.25 -5.85 2.13
N ILE A 75 11.34 -5.98 2.88
CA ILE A 75 12.68 -5.55 2.46
C ILE A 75 13.14 -6.29 1.21
N ALA A 76 12.94 -7.60 1.14
CA ALA A 76 13.28 -8.39 -0.03
C ALA A 76 12.56 -7.92 -1.31
N GLU A 77 11.30 -7.51 -1.21
CA GLU A 77 10.58 -6.95 -2.35
C GLU A 77 11.07 -5.55 -2.73
N VAL A 78 11.46 -4.72 -1.76
CA VAL A 78 12.08 -3.40 -2.00
C VAL A 78 13.40 -3.57 -2.75
N GLU A 79 14.27 -4.47 -2.32
CA GLU A 79 15.54 -4.76 -2.99
C GLU A 79 15.33 -5.20 -4.44
N ARG A 80 14.42 -6.14 -4.69
CA ARG A 80 14.06 -6.57 -6.05
C ARG A 80 13.52 -5.42 -6.91
N CYS A 81 12.71 -4.55 -6.32
CA CYS A 81 12.16 -3.38 -7.00
C CYS A 81 13.27 -2.41 -7.42
N LEU A 82 14.18 -2.09 -6.51
CA LEU A 82 15.32 -1.20 -6.78
C LEU A 82 16.27 -1.78 -7.83
N GLU A 83 16.58 -3.07 -7.76
CA GLU A 83 17.40 -3.77 -8.76
C GLU A 83 16.75 -3.77 -10.13
N ALA A 84 15.44 -3.97 -10.19
CA ALA A 84 14.67 -3.95 -11.44
C ALA A 84 14.38 -2.52 -11.97
N GLY A 85 14.76 -1.47 -11.23
CA GLY A 85 14.52 -0.08 -11.61
C GLY A 85 13.04 0.28 -11.69
N LYS A 86 12.20 -0.26 -10.81
CA LYS A 86 10.75 -0.01 -10.79
C LYS A 86 10.39 1.06 -9.75
N PRO A 87 9.38 1.91 -10.02
CA PRO A 87 8.99 2.98 -9.10
C PRO A 87 8.19 2.49 -7.89
N PHE A 88 7.56 1.30 -7.97
CA PHE A 88 6.68 0.77 -6.92
C PHE A 88 7.02 -0.66 -6.54
N ALA A 89 7.11 -0.92 -5.24
CA ALA A 89 7.17 -2.25 -4.66
C ALA A 89 5.83 -2.59 -4.01
N TYR A 90 5.25 -3.72 -4.42
CA TYR A 90 4.00 -4.24 -3.89
C TYR A 90 4.27 -5.60 -3.21
N PRO A 91 4.73 -5.60 -1.94
CA PRO A 91 4.99 -6.85 -1.23
C PRO A 91 3.71 -7.67 -1.06
N GLY A 92 3.84 -8.99 -1.27
CA GLY A 92 2.72 -9.92 -1.11
C GLY A 92 1.85 -10.06 -2.37
N LYS A 93 1.32 -11.27 -2.55
CA LYS A 93 0.47 -11.60 -3.70
C LYS A 93 -0.89 -10.90 -3.63
N GLN A 94 -1.46 -10.80 -2.44
CA GLN A 94 -2.74 -10.13 -2.22
C GLN A 94 -2.66 -8.64 -2.49
N THR A 95 -1.53 -7.99 -2.16
CA THR A 95 -1.30 -6.58 -2.47
C THR A 95 -1.32 -6.34 -3.98
N LYS A 96 -0.58 -7.14 -4.74
CA LYS A 96 -0.53 -7.05 -6.21
C LYS A 96 -1.92 -7.24 -6.84
N PHE A 97 -2.65 -8.23 -6.35
CA PHE A 97 -4.02 -8.49 -6.79
C PHE A 97 -4.97 -7.33 -6.44
N GLY A 98 -4.91 -6.82 -5.20
CA GLY A 98 -5.75 -5.71 -4.75
C GLY A 98 -5.50 -4.42 -5.55
N VAL A 99 -4.25 -4.10 -5.86
CA VAL A 99 -3.89 -2.94 -6.70
C VAL A 99 -4.46 -3.11 -8.11
N LEU A 100 -4.35 -4.30 -8.70
CA LEU A 100 -4.91 -4.59 -10.01
C LEU A 100 -6.44 -4.46 -10.01
N MET A 101 -7.11 -5.04 -9.02
CA MET A 101 -8.57 -4.95 -8.85
C MET A 101 -9.03 -3.51 -8.68
N ARG A 102 -8.33 -2.71 -7.87
CA ARG A 102 -8.63 -1.28 -7.70
C ARG A 102 -8.53 -0.51 -9.01
N ARG A 103 -7.55 -0.85 -9.84
CA ARG A 103 -7.32 -0.18 -11.13
C ARG A 103 -8.38 -0.55 -12.17
N LEU A 104 -8.72 -1.82 -12.28
CA LEU A 104 -9.61 -2.33 -13.33
C LEU A 104 -11.09 -2.33 -12.92
N PHE A 105 -11.38 -2.60 -11.66
CA PHE A 105 -12.74 -2.78 -11.14
C PHE A 105 -12.97 -1.99 -9.84
N PRO A 106 -12.86 -0.64 -9.87
CA PRO A 106 -12.98 0.17 -8.65
C PRO A 106 -14.30 0.00 -7.93
N GLY A 107 -15.42 -0.20 -8.67
CA GLY A 107 -16.73 -0.42 -8.09
C GLY A 107 -16.83 -1.71 -7.25
N VAL A 108 -16.16 -2.77 -7.67
CA VAL A 108 -16.10 -4.03 -6.91
C VAL A 108 -15.34 -3.84 -5.60
N VAL A 109 -14.23 -3.11 -5.64
CA VAL A 109 -13.43 -2.81 -4.44
C VAL A 109 -14.24 -1.97 -3.45
N TRP A 110 -14.95 -0.95 -3.92
CA TRP A 110 -15.80 -0.13 -3.07
C TRP A 110 -16.97 -0.92 -2.48
N LYS A 111 -17.63 -1.76 -3.28
CA LYS A 111 -18.70 -2.63 -2.77
C LYS A 111 -18.17 -3.54 -1.65
N ALA A 112 -17.04 -4.19 -1.86
CA ALA A 112 -16.42 -5.03 -0.83
C ALA A 112 -16.07 -4.25 0.44
N SER A 113 -15.62 -2.99 0.30
CA SER A 113 -15.35 -2.11 1.43
C SER A 113 -16.61 -1.74 2.22
N HIS A 114 -17.70 -1.39 1.52
CA HIS A 114 -19.00 -1.10 2.15
C HIS A 114 -19.55 -2.32 2.88
N ASP A 115 -19.55 -3.48 2.22
CA ASP A 115 -20.06 -4.73 2.80
C ASP A 115 -19.27 -5.14 4.06
N ALA A 116 -17.95 -4.91 4.07
CA ALA A 116 -17.10 -5.25 5.20
C ALA A 116 -17.30 -4.33 6.41
N GLU A 117 -17.52 -3.04 6.19
CA GLU A 117 -17.67 -2.04 7.26
C GLU A 117 -19.13 -1.83 7.70
N GLY A 118 -20.11 -2.33 6.92
CA GLY A 118 -21.53 -2.19 7.22
C GLY A 118 -22.13 -0.84 6.83
N PHE A 119 -21.60 -0.23 5.79
CA PHE A 119 -22.13 1.01 5.20
C PHE A 119 -23.20 0.72 4.15
#